data_cfbc367dd0c85eb6a7ef712b41a4a9a0
#
_entry.id   cfbc367dd0c85eb6a7ef712b41a4a9a0
#
_cell.length_a   1.000
_cell.length_b   1.000
_cell.length_c   1.000
_cell.angle_alpha   90.00
_cell.angle_beta   90.00
_cell.angle_gamma   90.00
#
_symmetry.space_group_name_H-M   'P 1'
#
loop_
_entity.id
_entity.type
_entity.pdbx_description
1 polymer ?
#
loop_
_entity_poly.entity_id
_entity_poly.type
_entity_poly.pdbx_seq_one_letter_code
_entity_poly.pdbx_strand_id
1 'polypeptide(L)'
;MFLILTCLLVGVGYWSTPAASGEKRIPVATSDEGKVPVGKLKPGDASPEFMAVDSNRRLVSLKDFKGKYVYVDLWATWCSPCVGQIPHLQRLEKLFKGKKIVFVSISCDEDVDEWLGYLRKNKMEGVQLNFDCNRRFQDAYGVKAIPRFILLDKKGRVVNPNMTRPSDPETEKTLNALKGI
;
A
#
# COMPACT_ATOMS: atom_id res chain seq x y z
N MET A 1 36.51 -61.58 41.98
CA MET A 1 35.93 -61.76 40.64
C MET A 1 35.07 -60.56 40.36
N PHE A 2 35.70 -59.53 39.79
CA PHE A 2 35.04 -58.20 39.53
C PHE A 2 34.48 -58.18 38.11
N LEU A 3 33.18 -58.03 37.99
CA LEU A 3 32.50 -57.77 36.73
C LEU A 3 32.42 -56.24 36.50
N ILE A 4 33.11 -55.78 35.46
CA ILE A 4 33.10 -54.41 35.01
C ILE A 4 31.90 -54.28 34.08
N LEU A 5 30.86 -53.44 34.48
CA LEU A 5 29.72 -53.11 33.69
C LEU A 5 30.04 -51.85 32.87
N THR A 6 30.25 -51.98 31.57
CA THR A 6 30.45 -50.86 30.65
C THR A 6 29.10 -50.23 30.31
N CYS A 7 28.92 -48.99 30.74
CA CYS A 7 27.75 -48.18 30.43
C CYS A 7 27.91 -47.55 29.03
N LEU A 8 27.14 -48.02 28.05
CA LEU A 8 27.03 -47.42 26.72
C LEU A 8 26.11 -46.17 26.81
N LEU A 9 26.67 -44.98 26.72
CA LEU A 9 25.95 -43.74 26.56
C LEU A 9 25.48 -43.63 25.11
N VAL A 10 24.16 -43.86 24.89
CA VAL A 10 23.51 -43.55 23.66
C VAL A 10 23.23 -42.05 23.64
N GLY A 11 24.00 -41.31 22.86
CA GLY A 11 23.79 -39.90 22.62
C GLY A 11 22.52 -39.67 21.82
N VAL A 12 21.45 -39.17 22.46
CA VAL A 12 20.25 -38.68 21.79
C VAL A 12 20.60 -37.32 21.19
N GLY A 13 20.85 -37.30 19.88
CA GLY A 13 21.05 -36.09 19.13
C GLY A 13 19.74 -35.32 19.08
N TYR A 14 19.67 -34.17 19.77
CA TYR A 14 18.64 -33.18 19.58
C TYR A 14 18.76 -32.57 18.16
N TRP A 15 17.92 -33.00 17.29
CA TRP A 15 17.73 -32.32 16.02
C TRP A 15 16.93 -31.03 16.27
N SER A 16 17.64 -29.92 16.41
CA SER A 16 17.05 -28.60 16.37
C SER A 16 16.64 -28.31 14.92
N THR A 17 15.36 -28.40 14.61
CA THR A 17 14.82 -27.88 13.37
C THR A 17 14.92 -26.36 13.41
N PRO A 18 15.56 -25.69 12.43
CA PRO A 18 15.45 -24.25 12.34
C PRO A 18 14.02 -23.88 11.91
N ALA A 19 13.33 -23.12 12.73
CA ALA A 19 12.07 -22.49 12.37
C ALA A 19 12.32 -21.55 11.18
N ALA A 20 11.91 -21.98 9.99
CA ALA A 20 11.91 -21.14 8.81
C ALA A 20 10.71 -20.19 8.87
N SER A 21 10.78 -19.16 9.70
CA SER A 21 9.96 -17.97 9.56
C SER A 21 10.64 -17.04 8.57
N GLY A 22 10.44 -17.31 7.28
CA GLY A 22 10.85 -16.42 6.21
C GLY A 22 9.93 -15.19 6.15
N GLU A 23 10.06 -14.30 7.13
CA GLU A 23 9.48 -12.97 7.09
C GLU A 23 10.20 -12.19 5.98
N LYS A 24 9.60 -12.16 4.79
CA LYS A 24 10.05 -11.29 3.69
C LYS A 24 9.72 -9.85 4.07
N ARG A 25 10.61 -9.22 4.82
CA ARG A 25 10.58 -7.77 5.01
C ARG A 25 10.79 -7.10 3.66
N ILE A 26 10.04 -6.01 3.43
CA ILE A 26 10.23 -5.15 2.26
C ILE A 26 11.71 -4.75 2.23
N PRO A 27 12.45 -5.04 1.14
CA PRO A 27 13.84 -4.61 1.07
C PRO A 27 13.86 -3.09 1.17
N VAL A 28 14.59 -2.56 2.15
CA VAL A 28 14.92 -1.13 2.21
C VAL A 28 15.73 -0.86 0.96
N ALA A 29 15.13 -0.15 -0.01
CA ALA A 29 15.77 0.18 -1.26
C ALA A 29 17.11 0.88 -0.99
N THR A 30 18.19 0.25 -1.46
CA THR A 30 19.55 0.80 -1.36
C THR A 30 19.65 2.09 -2.19
N SER A 31 20.14 3.11 -1.55
CA SER A 31 20.66 4.39 -1.99
C SER A 31 21.05 4.50 -3.47
N ASP A 32 20.14 4.94 -4.33
CA ASP A 32 20.39 5.85 -5.48
C ASP A 32 19.08 6.42 -6.07
N GLU A 33 18.01 6.52 -5.27
CA GLU A 33 16.85 7.30 -5.68
C GLU A 33 17.08 8.75 -5.27
N GLY A 34 17.26 9.60 -6.29
CA GLY A 34 17.52 11.03 -6.13
C GLY A 34 16.64 11.63 -5.04
N LYS A 35 17.24 12.48 -4.22
CA LYS A 35 16.65 13.16 -3.05
C LYS A 35 15.29 13.78 -3.42
N VAL A 36 14.20 13.04 -3.21
CA VAL A 36 12.84 13.54 -3.46
C VAL A 36 12.58 14.69 -2.49
N PRO A 37 12.27 15.90 -2.97
CA PRO A 37 12.01 17.04 -2.10
C PRO A 37 10.75 16.78 -1.27
N VAL A 38 10.87 16.74 0.05
CA VAL A 38 9.73 16.54 0.97
C VAL A 38 8.71 17.66 0.78
N GLY A 39 7.46 17.28 0.48
CA GLY A 39 6.32 18.19 0.47
C GLY A 39 6.25 19.22 -0.66
N LYS A 40 7.00 19.04 -1.76
CA LYS A 40 7.10 20.04 -2.84
C LYS A 40 6.62 19.56 -4.22
N LEU A 41 6.01 18.38 -4.29
CA LEU A 41 5.51 17.84 -5.57
C LEU A 41 4.37 18.68 -6.13
N LYS A 42 4.47 19.00 -7.43
CA LYS A 42 3.49 19.79 -8.18
C LYS A 42 3.06 19.07 -9.46
N PRO A 43 1.99 19.49 -10.11
CA PRO A 43 1.56 18.91 -11.39
C PRO A 43 2.70 18.87 -12.40
N GLY A 44 2.88 17.70 -13.06
CA GLY A 44 3.94 17.42 -14.03
C GLY A 44 5.20 16.75 -13.46
N ASP A 45 5.43 16.83 -12.15
CA ASP A 45 6.57 16.15 -11.52
C ASP A 45 6.40 14.62 -11.59
N ALA A 46 7.50 13.88 -11.65
CA ALA A 46 7.44 12.43 -11.48
C ALA A 46 7.05 12.09 -10.05
N SER A 47 6.04 11.23 -9.88
CA SER A 47 5.70 10.71 -8.55
C SER A 47 6.82 9.81 -8.05
N PRO A 48 7.19 9.88 -6.76
CA PRO A 48 8.02 8.84 -6.17
C PRO A 48 7.32 7.50 -6.26
N GLU A 49 8.10 6.43 -6.39
CA GLU A 49 7.59 5.08 -6.29
C GLU A 49 7.07 4.80 -4.89
N PHE A 50 6.02 4.02 -4.79
CA PHE A 50 5.66 3.36 -3.56
C PHE A 50 5.90 1.85 -3.67
N MET A 51 6.20 1.24 -2.54
CA MET A 51 6.17 -0.20 -2.34
C MET A 51 5.20 -0.46 -1.20
N ALA A 52 4.21 -1.31 -1.43
CA ALA A 52 3.16 -1.63 -0.47
C ALA A 52 2.81 -3.11 -0.59
N VAL A 53 2.12 -3.66 0.39
CA VAL A 53 1.66 -5.05 0.35
C VAL A 53 0.16 -5.12 0.08
N ASP A 54 -0.27 -6.07 -0.74
CA ASP A 54 -1.69 -6.37 -0.95
C ASP A 54 -2.27 -7.25 0.20
N SER A 55 -3.56 -7.56 0.12
CA SER A 55 -4.24 -8.43 1.10
C SER A 55 -3.70 -9.86 1.16
N ASN A 56 -2.88 -10.28 0.18
CA ASN A 56 -2.18 -11.56 0.15
C ASN A 56 -0.70 -11.42 0.52
N ARG A 57 -0.30 -10.28 1.09
CA ARG A 57 1.09 -9.92 1.45
C ARG A 57 2.06 -9.94 0.27
N ARG A 58 1.58 -9.74 -0.97
CA ARG A 58 2.42 -9.60 -2.16
C ARG A 58 2.81 -8.14 -2.33
N LEU A 59 4.07 -7.90 -2.72
CA LEU A 59 4.55 -6.56 -3.02
C LEU A 59 3.90 -6.02 -4.29
N VAL A 60 3.41 -4.79 -4.21
CA VAL A 60 2.82 -4.01 -5.30
C VAL A 60 3.51 -2.65 -5.34
N SER A 61 3.80 -2.17 -6.52
CA SER A 61 4.46 -0.89 -6.76
C SER A 61 3.64 0.03 -7.68
N LEU A 62 3.97 1.30 -7.74
CA LEU A 62 3.34 2.22 -8.69
C LEU A 62 3.51 1.77 -10.14
N LYS A 63 4.62 1.08 -10.47
CA LYS A 63 4.92 0.57 -11.83
C LYS A 63 3.88 -0.44 -12.33
N ASP A 64 3.22 -1.16 -11.43
CA ASP A 64 2.20 -2.17 -11.78
C ASP A 64 0.93 -1.54 -12.37
N PHE A 65 0.76 -0.23 -12.20
CA PHE A 65 -0.36 0.54 -12.74
C PHE A 65 -0.02 1.35 -13.99
N LYS A 66 1.16 1.15 -14.58
CA LYS A 66 1.59 1.87 -15.79
C LYS A 66 0.54 1.76 -16.92
N GLY A 67 0.28 2.87 -17.59
CA GLY A 67 -0.72 2.96 -18.67
C GLY A 67 -2.13 3.32 -18.21
N LYS A 68 -2.37 3.41 -16.90
CA LYS A 68 -3.62 3.87 -16.30
C LYS A 68 -3.38 5.13 -15.49
N TYR A 69 -4.41 5.99 -15.38
CA TYR A 69 -4.45 6.99 -14.32
C TYR A 69 -4.55 6.27 -12.97
N VAL A 70 -3.96 6.84 -11.93
CA VAL A 70 -4.00 6.29 -10.58
C VAL A 70 -4.60 7.31 -9.63
N TYR A 71 -5.77 7.01 -9.09
CA TYR A 71 -6.37 7.77 -8.01
C TYR A 71 -5.98 7.10 -6.69
N VAL A 72 -5.03 7.70 -5.97
CA VAL A 72 -4.52 7.19 -4.70
C VAL A 72 -5.36 7.76 -3.57
N ASP A 73 -5.81 6.88 -2.67
CA ASP A 73 -6.46 7.18 -1.40
C ASP A 73 -5.55 6.74 -0.24
N LEU A 74 -5.07 7.70 0.54
CA LEU A 74 -4.33 7.42 1.78
C LEU A 74 -5.29 7.47 2.96
N TRP A 75 -5.44 6.35 3.64
CA TRP A 75 -6.44 6.16 4.68
C TRP A 75 -5.91 5.28 5.84
N ALA A 76 -6.73 5.04 6.86
CA ALA A 76 -6.49 4.04 7.90
C ALA A 76 -7.82 3.58 8.51
N THR A 77 -7.83 2.40 9.12
CA THR A 77 -9.01 1.79 9.73
C THR A 77 -9.56 2.63 10.89
N TRP A 78 -8.69 3.28 11.66
CA TRP A 78 -9.01 4.16 12.78
C TRP A 78 -9.39 5.59 12.36
N CYS A 79 -9.25 5.94 11.06
CA CYS A 79 -9.53 7.27 10.54
C CYS A 79 -11.03 7.39 10.17
N SER A 80 -11.88 7.82 11.08
CA SER A 80 -13.33 7.97 10.85
C SER A 80 -13.68 8.82 9.61
N PRO A 81 -13.04 9.98 9.34
CA PRO A 81 -13.29 10.73 8.10
C PRO A 81 -12.89 9.97 6.84
N CYS A 82 -11.88 9.08 6.91
CA CYS A 82 -11.46 8.23 5.79
C CYS A 82 -12.53 7.16 5.52
N VAL A 83 -12.96 6.47 6.56
CA VAL A 83 -14.01 5.44 6.49
C VAL A 83 -15.29 6.00 5.87
N GLY A 84 -15.66 7.25 6.19
CA GLY A 84 -16.78 7.95 5.60
C GLY A 84 -16.66 8.16 4.08
N GLN A 85 -15.46 8.09 3.50
CA GLN A 85 -15.26 8.23 2.04
C GLN A 85 -15.39 6.90 1.29
N ILE A 86 -15.30 5.75 1.96
CA ILE A 86 -15.33 4.43 1.33
C ILE A 86 -16.53 4.21 0.41
N PRO A 87 -17.79 4.47 0.82
CA PRO A 87 -18.94 4.29 -0.08
C PRO A 87 -18.87 5.15 -1.34
N HIS A 88 -18.35 6.36 -1.23
CA HIS A 88 -18.18 7.28 -2.35
C HIS A 88 -17.09 6.82 -3.31
N LEU A 89 -15.99 6.31 -2.77
CA LEU A 89 -14.89 5.73 -3.56
C LEU A 89 -15.36 4.50 -4.34
N GLN A 90 -16.08 3.57 -3.68
CA GLN A 90 -16.66 2.40 -4.32
C GLN A 90 -17.66 2.77 -5.43
N ARG A 91 -18.42 3.87 -5.25
CA ARG A 91 -19.28 4.41 -6.31
C ARG A 91 -18.46 4.86 -7.52
N LEU A 92 -17.35 5.57 -7.30
CA LEU A 92 -16.45 5.99 -8.38
C LEU A 92 -15.80 4.79 -9.07
N GLU A 93 -15.34 3.78 -8.33
CA GLU A 93 -14.80 2.54 -8.89
C GLU A 93 -15.78 1.86 -9.85
N LYS A 94 -17.04 1.76 -9.45
CA LYS A 94 -18.11 1.20 -10.30
C LYS A 94 -18.36 2.06 -11.54
N LEU A 95 -18.41 3.38 -11.39
CA LEU A 95 -18.66 4.33 -12.50
C LEU A 95 -17.54 4.30 -13.55
N PHE A 96 -16.31 4.13 -13.10
CA PHE A 96 -15.11 4.11 -13.96
C PHE A 96 -14.64 2.70 -14.32
N LYS A 97 -15.43 1.67 -14.05
CA LYS A 97 -15.12 0.29 -14.40
C LYS A 97 -14.89 0.14 -15.93
N GLY A 98 -13.78 -0.48 -16.30
CA GLY A 98 -13.39 -0.67 -17.70
C GLY A 98 -12.69 0.53 -18.35
N LYS A 99 -12.60 1.68 -17.67
CA LYS A 99 -11.83 2.83 -18.12
C LYS A 99 -10.35 2.70 -17.75
N LYS A 100 -9.49 3.54 -18.35
CA LYS A 100 -8.03 3.54 -18.10
C LYS A 100 -7.65 4.31 -16.83
N ILE A 101 -8.31 3.99 -15.73
CA ILE A 101 -8.02 4.49 -14.39
C ILE A 101 -8.09 3.33 -13.39
N VAL A 102 -7.31 3.41 -12.33
CA VAL A 102 -7.37 2.52 -11.18
C VAL A 102 -7.45 3.36 -9.90
N PHE A 103 -8.28 2.91 -8.97
CA PHE A 103 -8.37 3.47 -7.63
C PHE A 103 -7.53 2.57 -6.71
N VAL A 104 -6.60 3.17 -5.98
CA VAL A 104 -5.64 2.47 -5.14
C VAL A 104 -5.74 3.03 -3.73
N SER A 105 -6.36 2.27 -2.83
CA SER A 105 -6.44 2.63 -1.42
C SER A 105 -5.23 2.05 -0.68
N ILE A 106 -4.41 2.94 -0.11
CA ILE A 106 -3.21 2.54 0.63
C ILE A 106 -3.39 2.90 2.09
N SER A 107 -3.47 1.87 2.93
CA SER A 107 -3.58 2.02 4.37
C SER A 107 -2.28 2.51 4.98
N CYS A 108 -2.42 3.38 5.98
CA CYS A 108 -1.37 3.86 6.86
C CYS A 108 -1.40 3.14 8.23
N ASP A 109 -2.17 2.06 8.35
CA ASP A 109 -2.19 1.26 9.58
C ASP A 109 -0.82 0.62 9.79
N GLU A 110 -0.31 0.70 11.03
CA GLU A 110 0.96 0.08 11.42
C GLU A 110 0.80 -1.43 11.60
N ASP A 111 -0.38 -1.87 12.05
CA ASP A 111 -0.72 -3.29 12.17
C ASP A 111 -1.42 -3.79 10.90
N VAL A 112 -0.69 -4.58 10.13
CA VAL A 112 -1.19 -5.17 8.86
C VAL A 112 -2.31 -6.19 9.14
N ASP A 113 -2.28 -6.90 10.26
CA ASP A 113 -3.30 -7.91 10.58
C ASP A 113 -4.63 -7.25 11.00
N GLU A 114 -4.57 -6.12 11.72
CA GLU A 114 -5.73 -5.29 12.02
C GLU A 114 -6.38 -4.77 10.74
N TRP A 115 -5.57 -4.21 9.82
CA TRP A 115 -6.02 -3.77 8.51
C TRP A 115 -6.67 -4.92 7.71
N LEU A 116 -6.04 -6.10 7.63
CA LEU A 116 -6.59 -7.28 6.96
C LEU A 116 -7.92 -7.73 7.60
N GLY A 117 -8.02 -7.66 8.94
CA GLY A 117 -9.24 -7.92 9.69
C GLY A 117 -10.36 -6.97 9.27
N TYR A 118 -10.05 -5.68 9.15
CA TYR A 118 -10.99 -4.66 8.69
C TYR A 118 -11.48 -4.92 7.27
N LEU A 119 -10.58 -5.22 6.33
CA LEU A 119 -10.94 -5.52 4.94
C LEU A 119 -11.94 -6.69 4.85
N ARG A 120 -11.67 -7.78 5.57
CA ARG A 120 -12.54 -8.97 5.60
C ARG A 120 -13.92 -8.65 6.20
N LYS A 121 -13.95 -7.98 7.36
CA LYS A 121 -15.18 -7.63 8.07
C LYS A 121 -16.10 -6.75 7.21
N ASN A 122 -15.52 -5.80 6.49
CA ASN A 122 -16.27 -4.81 5.70
C ASN A 122 -16.38 -5.19 4.23
N LYS A 123 -15.91 -6.38 3.82
CA LYS A 123 -15.95 -6.90 2.44
C LYS A 123 -15.40 -5.87 1.44
N MET A 124 -14.24 -5.27 1.79
CA MET A 124 -13.62 -4.26 0.96
C MET A 124 -13.13 -4.88 -0.35
N GLU A 125 -13.50 -4.25 -1.47
CA GLU A 125 -13.11 -4.63 -2.82
C GLU A 125 -12.08 -3.64 -3.39
N GLY A 126 -11.70 -3.82 -4.66
CA GLY A 126 -10.74 -2.95 -5.35
C GLY A 126 -9.29 -3.23 -4.97
N VAL A 127 -8.42 -2.28 -5.28
CA VAL A 127 -6.98 -2.39 -4.96
C VAL A 127 -6.74 -1.86 -3.57
N GLN A 128 -6.58 -2.77 -2.63
CA GLN A 128 -6.31 -2.48 -1.22
C GLN A 128 -4.87 -2.83 -0.90
N LEU A 129 -4.10 -1.85 -0.46
CA LEU A 129 -2.69 -1.96 -0.13
C LEU A 129 -2.42 -1.42 1.28
N ASN A 130 -1.26 -1.80 1.86
CA ASN A 130 -0.74 -1.25 3.10
C ASN A 130 0.74 -0.90 2.93
N PHE A 131 1.18 0.22 3.48
CA PHE A 131 2.58 0.67 3.39
C PHE A 131 3.56 -0.14 4.26
N ASP A 132 3.07 -1.00 5.14
CA ASP A 132 3.92 -1.76 6.07
C ASP A 132 4.94 -0.83 6.77
N CYS A 133 4.43 0.24 7.40
CA CYS A 133 5.20 1.28 8.09
C CYS A 133 6.14 2.13 7.19
N ASN A 134 6.13 1.96 5.87
CA ASN A 134 6.97 2.76 4.97
C ASN A 134 6.34 4.12 4.64
N ARG A 135 6.81 5.18 5.25
CA ARG A 135 6.27 6.54 5.10
C ARG A 135 6.88 7.36 3.94
N ARG A 136 7.87 6.84 3.21
CA ARG A 136 8.61 7.61 2.18
C ARG A 136 7.71 8.30 1.15
N PHE A 137 6.68 7.58 0.67
CA PHE A 137 5.72 8.15 -0.29
C PHE A 137 4.92 9.30 0.33
N GLN A 138 4.41 9.12 1.54
CA GLN A 138 3.66 10.15 2.28
C GLN A 138 4.50 11.40 2.52
N ASP A 139 5.75 11.21 2.94
CA ASP A 139 6.68 12.30 3.24
C ASP A 139 7.02 13.11 1.99
N ALA A 140 7.20 12.45 0.84
CA ALA A 140 7.44 13.10 -0.44
C ALA A 140 6.29 14.03 -0.85
N TYR A 141 5.04 13.63 -0.57
CA TYR A 141 3.85 14.46 -0.79
C TYR A 141 3.54 15.42 0.36
N GLY A 142 4.35 15.44 1.41
CA GLY A 142 4.13 16.28 2.60
C GLY A 142 2.81 15.97 3.31
N VAL A 143 2.42 14.71 3.35
CA VAL A 143 1.15 14.27 3.96
C VAL A 143 1.26 14.39 5.47
N LYS A 144 0.55 15.36 6.05
CA LYS A 144 0.49 15.60 7.51
C LYS A 144 -0.74 14.98 8.16
N ALA A 145 -1.78 14.71 7.37
CA ALA A 145 -3.04 14.15 7.84
C ALA A 145 -3.74 13.36 6.74
N ILE A 146 -4.56 12.39 7.11
CA ILE A 146 -5.45 11.62 6.26
C ILE A 146 -6.92 11.98 6.57
N PRO A 147 -7.86 11.81 5.61
CA PRO A 147 -7.65 11.28 4.26
C PRO A 147 -6.86 12.24 3.36
N ARG A 148 -6.05 11.67 2.47
CA ARG A 148 -5.36 12.42 1.41
C ARG A 148 -5.55 11.70 0.07
N PHE A 149 -5.92 12.46 -0.95
CA PHE A 149 -6.14 11.94 -2.30
C PHE A 149 -5.12 12.53 -3.26
N ILE A 150 -4.60 11.70 -4.17
CA ILE A 150 -3.58 12.08 -5.14
C ILE A 150 -3.99 11.51 -6.49
N LEU A 151 -3.83 12.29 -7.56
CA LEU A 151 -4.11 11.84 -8.92
C LEU A 151 -2.82 11.83 -9.74
N LEU A 152 -2.51 10.67 -10.35
CA LEU A 152 -1.37 10.48 -11.23
C LEU A 152 -1.83 10.15 -12.65
N ASP A 153 -1.00 10.52 -13.62
CA ASP A 153 -1.22 10.18 -15.02
C ASP A 153 -0.74 8.76 -15.36
N LYS A 154 -0.95 8.35 -16.62
CA LYS A 154 -0.58 7.02 -17.14
C LYS A 154 0.93 6.74 -17.16
N LYS A 155 1.76 7.76 -16.91
CA LYS A 155 3.23 7.67 -16.83
C LYS A 155 3.73 7.76 -15.38
N GLY A 156 2.81 7.83 -14.41
CA GLY A 156 3.14 8.04 -13.00
C GLY A 156 3.56 9.47 -12.65
N ARG A 157 3.16 10.47 -13.46
CA ARG A 157 3.39 11.87 -13.12
C ARG A 157 2.22 12.43 -12.33
N VAL A 158 2.51 13.35 -11.46
CA VAL A 158 1.50 14.05 -10.65
C VAL A 158 0.58 14.87 -11.55
N VAL A 159 -0.71 14.58 -11.51
CA VAL A 159 -1.77 15.41 -12.09
C VAL A 159 -2.27 16.39 -11.02
N ASN A 160 -2.56 15.87 -9.82
CA ASN A 160 -2.97 16.66 -8.68
C ASN A 160 -2.44 16.03 -7.38
N PRO A 161 -1.53 16.71 -6.63
CA PRO A 161 -0.96 16.17 -5.39
C PRO A 161 -1.91 16.26 -4.20
N ASN A 162 -3.04 16.96 -4.35
CA ASN A 162 -4.07 17.14 -3.32
C ASN A 162 -5.45 17.15 -3.96
N MET A 163 -5.85 16.01 -4.52
CA MET A 163 -7.13 15.83 -5.21
C MET A 163 -8.31 15.96 -4.23
N THR A 164 -9.47 16.35 -4.76
CA THR A 164 -10.71 16.40 -4.00
C THR A 164 -11.16 15.02 -3.52
N ARG A 165 -12.01 15.00 -2.49
CA ARG A 165 -12.52 13.76 -1.87
C ARG A 165 -13.47 13.02 -2.81
N PRO A 166 -13.61 11.69 -2.71
CA PRO A 166 -14.59 10.93 -3.50
C PRO A 166 -16.03 11.41 -3.39
N SER A 167 -16.42 11.98 -2.24
CA SER A 167 -17.76 12.55 -2.01
C SER A 167 -17.99 13.90 -2.69
N ASP A 168 -16.93 14.58 -3.14
CA ASP A 168 -17.01 15.86 -3.80
C ASP A 168 -17.41 15.68 -5.28
N PRO A 169 -18.49 16.34 -5.78
CA PRO A 169 -18.89 16.27 -7.20
C PRO A 169 -17.77 16.69 -8.17
N GLU A 170 -16.88 17.57 -7.77
CA GLU A 170 -15.75 18.01 -8.60
C GLU A 170 -14.75 16.88 -8.87
N THR A 171 -14.68 15.87 -7.99
CA THR A 171 -13.85 14.69 -8.22
C THR A 171 -14.31 13.94 -9.47
N GLU A 172 -15.58 13.59 -9.56
CA GLU A 172 -16.14 12.88 -10.71
C GLU A 172 -15.98 13.70 -12.01
N LYS A 173 -16.25 15.00 -11.95
CA LYS A 173 -16.08 15.92 -13.08
C LYS A 173 -14.63 15.97 -13.56
N THR A 174 -13.67 16.10 -12.64
CA THR A 174 -12.23 16.08 -12.95
C THR A 174 -11.82 14.77 -13.59
N LEU A 175 -12.26 13.62 -13.05
CA LEU A 175 -11.93 12.31 -13.60
C LEU A 175 -12.53 12.11 -15.00
N ASN A 176 -13.76 12.57 -15.26
CA ASN A 176 -14.38 12.49 -16.58
C ASN A 176 -13.69 13.38 -17.64
N ALA A 177 -13.01 14.44 -17.22
CA ALA A 177 -12.25 15.33 -18.10
C ALA A 177 -10.86 14.78 -18.51
N LEU A 178 -10.41 13.66 -17.93
CA LEU A 178 -9.10 13.08 -18.21
C LEU A 178 -9.01 12.55 -19.65
N LYS A 179 -7.92 12.89 -20.35
CA LYS A 179 -7.72 12.49 -21.74
C LYS A 179 -7.51 10.99 -21.90
N GLY A 180 -8.38 10.35 -22.67
CA GLY A 180 -8.29 8.94 -23.01
C GLY A 180 -8.45 7.99 -21.81
N ILE A 181 -9.28 8.39 -20.86
CA ILE A 181 -9.70 7.59 -19.71
C ILE A 181 -10.56 6.40 -20.15
#